data_1eb844809a37ca63c93de8f338133a73
#
_entry.id   1eb844809a37ca63c93de8f338133a73
#
_cell.length_a   1.000
_cell.length_b   1.000
_cell.length_c   1.000
_cell.angle_alpha   90.00
_cell.angle_beta   90.00
_cell.angle_gamma   90.00
#
_symmetry.space_group_name_H-M   'P 1'
#
loop_
_entity.id
_entity.type
_entity.pdbx_description
1 polymer ?
#
loop_
_entity_poly.entity_id
_entity_poly.type
_entity_poly.pdbx_seq_one_letter_code
_entity_poly.pdbx_strand_id
1 'polypeptide(L)'
;LAKKSHLSAEILGPAEVEALGMGAFMAVSQGSEQPLRFIVLKYQGAHKSVAPVVLVGKGVTFDTGGISIKPAAEMDEMKFDMGGAASVLGTFAALAELKPAVNVVGLIPACENMPSGRAVKPGDVVTSMSGQTIEVLNTDAEGRLILCDALTYAQRFEPRALIDIATLTGACVIALGGVRAGLFANQDELALQLQEAGAAAQDLCWRMPLDDEYAEGLKS
;
A
#
# COMPACT_ATOMS: atom_id res chain seq x y z
N LEU A 1 -18.41 5.55 -4.78
CA LEU A 1 -18.30 5.62 -3.30
C LEU A 1 -18.48 7.05 -2.81
N ALA A 2 -17.72 8.02 -3.27
CA ALA A 2 -17.72 9.40 -2.75
C ALA A 2 -19.07 10.15 -2.84
N LYS A 3 -20.05 9.63 -3.57
CA LYS A 3 -21.42 10.19 -3.60
C LYS A 3 -22.29 9.75 -2.43
N LYS A 4 -21.82 8.81 -1.59
CA LYS A 4 -22.53 8.36 -0.40
C LYS A 4 -22.22 9.30 0.77
N SER A 5 -23.18 9.47 1.69
CA SER A 5 -23.00 10.31 2.90
C SER A 5 -21.83 9.84 3.76
N HIS A 6 -21.17 10.77 4.42
CA HIS A 6 -19.99 10.53 5.26
C HIS A 6 -18.71 10.10 4.55
N LEU A 7 -18.71 10.01 3.21
CA LEU A 7 -17.53 9.72 2.40
C LEU A 7 -17.07 10.94 1.61
N SER A 8 -15.77 11.11 1.52
CA SER A 8 -15.13 12.01 0.55
C SER A 8 -13.96 11.32 -0.12
N ALA A 9 -13.64 11.76 -1.33
CA ALA A 9 -12.47 11.27 -2.08
C ALA A 9 -11.73 12.46 -2.69
N GLU A 10 -10.42 12.41 -2.60
CA GLU A 10 -9.49 13.29 -3.28
C GLU A 10 -8.56 12.43 -4.14
N ILE A 11 -8.33 12.83 -5.37
CA ILE A 11 -7.49 12.07 -6.31
C ILE A 11 -6.41 13.01 -6.81
N LEU A 12 -5.19 12.77 -6.34
CA LEU A 12 -4.01 13.53 -6.70
C LEU A 12 -3.37 12.94 -7.96
N GLY A 13 -3.03 13.79 -8.91
CA GLY A 13 -2.31 13.42 -10.13
C GLY A 13 -0.80 13.60 -9.97
N PRO A 14 -0.03 13.42 -11.09
CA PRO A 14 1.43 13.50 -11.05
C PRO A 14 1.97 14.81 -10.47
N ALA A 15 1.39 15.95 -10.83
CA ALA A 15 1.88 17.25 -10.38
C ALA A 15 1.69 17.47 -8.86
N GLU A 16 0.56 17.02 -8.31
CA GLU A 16 0.31 17.10 -6.88
C GLU A 16 1.19 16.12 -6.10
N VAL A 17 1.43 14.92 -6.63
CA VAL A 17 2.32 13.91 -6.04
C VAL A 17 3.77 14.38 -6.05
N GLU A 18 4.21 15.04 -7.13
CA GLU A 18 5.53 15.68 -7.23
C GLU A 18 5.69 16.79 -6.18
N ALA A 19 4.69 17.67 -6.06
CA ALA A 19 4.69 18.75 -5.09
C ALA A 19 4.73 18.25 -3.62
N LEU A 20 4.26 17.03 -3.36
CA LEU A 20 4.37 16.36 -2.07
C LEU A 20 5.74 15.71 -1.82
N GLY A 21 6.62 15.65 -2.82
CA GLY A 21 7.92 15.02 -2.71
C GLY A 21 7.88 13.49 -2.65
N MET A 22 6.86 12.84 -3.20
CA MET A 22 6.70 11.39 -3.24
C MET A 22 7.59 10.76 -4.34
N GLY A 23 8.90 10.94 -4.24
CA GLY A 23 9.84 10.55 -5.31
C GLY A 23 9.98 9.05 -5.50
N ALA A 24 9.78 8.25 -4.44
CA ALA A 24 9.81 6.79 -4.57
C ALA A 24 8.58 6.27 -5.34
N PHE A 25 7.40 6.81 -5.07
CA PHE A 25 6.18 6.49 -5.82
C PHE A 25 6.27 6.93 -7.29
N MET A 26 6.77 8.13 -7.55
CA MET A 26 6.96 8.65 -8.90
C MET A 26 7.93 7.78 -9.71
N ALA A 27 9.01 7.32 -9.11
CA ALA A 27 10.02 6.50 -9.77
C ALA A 27 9.41 5.18 -10.31
N VAL A 28 8.53 4.53 -9.54
CA VAL A 28 7.85 3.31 -10.00
C VAL A 28 6.99 3.59 -11.23
N SER A 29 6.25 4.70 -11.22
CA SER A 29 5.28 5.03 -12.27
C SER A 29 5.89 5.54 -13.57
N GLN A 30 7.14 6.05 -13.55
CA GLN A 30 7.71 6.81 -14.67
C GLN A 30 7.92 5.97 -15.95
N GLY A 31 7.92 4.64 -15.82
CA GLY A 31 8.05 3.73 -16.96
C GLY A 31 6.74 3.52 -17.73
N SER A 32 5.59 3.87 -17.15
CA SER A 32 4.28 3.72 -17.78
C SER A 32 3.85 4.97 -18.55
N GLU A 33 3.03 4.79 -19.58
CA GLU A 33 2.28 5.87 -20.23
C GLU A 33 1.00 6.24 -19.45
N GLN A 34 0.55 5.39 -18.53
CA GLN A 34 -0.60 5.67 -17.67
C GLN A 34 -0.16 6.53 -16.49
N PRO A 35 -0.79 7.71 -16.28
CA PRO A 35 -0.40 8.58 -15.19
C PRO A 35 -0.82 7.99 -13.84
N LEU A 36 0.11 8.03 -12.87
CA LEU A 36 -0.18 7.64 -11.49
C LEU A 36 -1.37 8.42 -10.90
N ARG A 37 -1.97 7.84 -9.86
CA ARG A 37 -2.99 8.51 -9.01
C ARG A 37 -2.72 8.16 -7.56
N PHE A 38 -2.74 9.18 -6.71
CA PHE A 38 -2.77 8.96 -5.26
C PHE A 38 -4.19 9.26 -4.77
N ILE A 39 -4.89 8.22 -4.31
CA ILE A 39 -6.30 8.32 -3.93
C ILE A 39 -6.38 8.41 -2.41
N VAL A 40 -7.03 9.47 -1.92
CA VAL A 40 -7.29 9.70 -0.50
C VAL A 40 -8.80 9.60 -0.27
N LEU A 41 -9.21 8.59 0.49
CA LEU A 41 -10.60 8.38 0.90
C LEU A 41 -10.75 8.75 2.37
N LYS A 42 -11.85 9.40 2.73
CA LYS A 42 -12.15 9.70 4.13
C LYS A 42 -13.58 9.28 4.45
N TYR A 43 -13.75 8.54 5.53
CA TYR A 43 -15.03 8.23 6.14
C TYR A 43 -15.09 8.87 7.53
N GLN A 44 -16.10 9.67 7.76
CA GLN A 44 -16.34 10.34 9.04
C GLN A 44 -17.61 9.82 9.68
N GLY A 45 -17.49 8.77 10.49
CA GLY A 45 -18.60 8.18 11.24
C GLY A 45 -18.64 8.61 12.72
N ALA A 46 -17.53 9.22 13.22
CA ALA A 46 -17.43 9.72 14.59
C ALA A 46 -17.11 11.22 14.60
N HIS A 47 -17.05 11.81 15.80
CA HIS A 47 -16.64 13.20 15.98
C HIS A 47 -15.22 13.43 15.43
N LYS A 48 -14.95 14.61 14.90
CA LYS A 48 -13.65 14.96 14.24
C LYS A 48 -12.44 14.84 15.18
N SER A 49 -12.63 14.94 16.51
CA SER A 49 -11.55 14.77 17.48
C SER A 49 -11.14 13.31 17.72
N VAL A 50 -11.88 12.35 17.19
CA VAL A 50 -11.53 10.93 17.29
C VAL A 50 -10.50 10.61 16.23
N ALA A 51 -9.29 10.22 16.66
CA ALA A 51 -8.19 9.85 15.75
C ALA A 51 -8.62 8.72 14.81
N PRO A 52 -8.33 8.82 13.50
CA PRO A 52 -8.76 7.82 12.52
C PRO A 52 -7.93 6.53 12.60
N VAL A 53 -8.48 5.47 12.05
CA VAL A 53 -7.70 4.35 11.53
C VAL A 53 -7.30 4.70 10.09
N VAL A 54 -6.02 4.53 9.75
CA VAL A 54 -5.54 4.71 8.38
C VAL A 54 -5.30 3.35 7.75
N LEU A 55 -5.87 3.14 6.58
CA LEU A 55 -5.65 1.96 5.73
C LEU A 55 -4.86 2.39 4.50
N VAL A 56 -3.75 1.71 4.23
CA VAL A 56 -2.95 1.93 3.01
C VAL A 56 -3.06 0.69 2.13
N GLY A 57 -3.42 0.84 0.87
CA GLY A 57 -3.57 -0.28 -0.06
C GLY A 57 -2.63 -0.19 -1.25
N LYS A 58 -1.75 -1.16 -1.44
CA LYS A 58 -0.93 -1.28 -2.67
C LYS A 58 -1.84 -1.30 -3.90
N GLY A 59 -1.60 -0.39 -4.84
CA GLY A 59 -2.42 -0.19 -6.01
C GLY A 59 -1.66 -0.30 -7.34
N VAL A 60 -0.75 -1.26 -7.47
CA VAL A 60 -0.07 -1.53 -8.74
C VAL A 60 -1.05 -2.25 -9.66
N THR A 61 -1.55 -1.56 -10.68
CA THR A 61 -2.61 -2.06 -11.55
C THR A 61 -2.12 -3.04 -12.61
N PHE A 62 -0.84 -3.00 -12.92
CA PHE A 62 -0.11 -4.05 -13.63
C PHE A 62 1.38 -3.96 -13.27
N ASP A 63 1.99 -5.10 -12.96
CA ASP A 63 3.39 -5.20 -12.55
C ASP A 63 4.18 -6.13 -13.46
N THR A 64 5.03 -5.55 -14.31
CA THR A 64 5.98 -6.32 -15.14
C THR A 64 7.29 -6.60 -14.42
N GLY A 65 7.52 -6.01 -13.25
CA GLY A 65 8.82 -5.90 -12.60
C GLY A 65 9.66 -4.70 -13.07
N GLY A 66 9.19 -3.95 -14.05
CA GLY A 66 9.96 -2.86 -14.67
C GLY A 66 11.17 -3.38 -15.44
N ILE A 67 12.35 -2.74 -15.27
CA ILE A 67 13.61 -3.19 -15.91
C ILE A 67 14.06 -4.55 -15.37
N SER A 68 13.84 -4.83 -14.08
CA SER A 68 14.03 -6.16 -13.48
C SER A 68 12.83 -7.05 -13.83
N ILE A 69 12.66 -7.33 -15.13
CA ILE A 69 11.44 -7.92 -15.68
C ILE A 69 11.16 -9.32 -15.14
N LYS A 70 9.92 -9.57 -14.80
CA LYS A 70 9.43 -10.89 -14.37
C LYS A 70 9.49 -11.92 -15.51
N PRO A 71 9.59 -13.22 -15.21
CA PRO A 71 9.34 -14.27 -16.21
C PRO A 71 7.96 -14.10 -16.85
N ALA A 72 7.86 -14.50 -18.13
CA ALA A 72 6.57 -14.39 -18.85
C ALA A 72 5.46 -15.26 -18.26
N ALA A 73 5.82 -16.41 -17.64
CA ALA A 73 4.86 -17.30 -17.01
C ALA A 73 4.12 -16.58 -15.86
N GLU A 74 2.79 -16.63 -15.90
CA GLU A 74 1.91 -16.02 -14.90
C GLU A 74 1.98 -14.49 -14.78
N MET A 75 2.67 -13.80 -15.69
CA MET A 75 2.74 -12.33 -15.67
C MET A 75 1.35 -11.68 -15.87
N ASP A 76 0.43 -12.35 -16.57
CA ASP A 76 -0.96 -11.89 -16.74
C ASP A 76 -1.75 -11.84 -15.43
N GLU A 77 -1.32 -12.57 -14.40
CA GLU A 77 -1.89 -12.48 -13.05
C GLU A 77 -1.51 -11.19 -12.33
N MET A 78 -0.49 -10.47 -12.78
CA MET A 78 -0.05 -9.21 -12.16
C MET A 78 -1.05 -8.06 -12.30
N LYS A 79 -2.17 -8.25 -12.97
CA LYS A 79 -3.37 -7.38 -12.89
C LYS A 79 -4.03 -7.40 -11.50
N PHE A 80 -3.70 -8.39 -10.65
CA PHE A 80 -4.17 -8.49 -9.27
C PHE A 80 -3.23 -7.82 -8.25
N ASP A 81 -2.13 -7.22 -8.69
CA ASP A 81 -1.15 -6.58 -7.82
C ASP A 81 -1.67 -5.28 -7.16
N MET A 82 -2.94 -5.05 -7.30
CA MET A 82 -3.75 -4.02 -6.65
C MET A 82 -4.73 -4.57 -5.59
N GLY A 83 -4.52 -5.79 -5.13
CA GLY A 83 -5.39 -6.45 -4.14
C GLY A 83 -5.51 -5.65 -2.83
N GLY A 84 -4.43 -4.98 -2.40
CA GLY A 84 -4.45 -4.07 -1.25
C GLY A 84 -5.39 -2.89 -1.47
N ALA A 85 -5.31 -2.25 -2.63
CA ALA A 85 -6.22 -1.16 -3.00
C ALA A 85 -7.68 -1.63 -3.07
N ALA A 86 -7.93 -2.82 -3.62
CA ALA A 86 -9.26 -3.43 -3.67
C ALA A 86 -9.82 -3.65 -2.27
N SER A 87 -9.00 -4.13 -1.32
CA SER A 87 -9.40 -4.32 0.08
C SER A 87 -9.77 -3.00 0.76
N VAL A 88 -9.00 -1.93 0.54
CA VAL A 88 -9.33 -0.60 1.03
C VAL A 88 -10.66 -0.12 0.44
N LEU A 89 -10.85 -0.23 -0.88
CA LEU A 89 -12.10 0.18 -1.54
C LEU A 89 -13.31 -0.62 -1.04
N GLY A 90 -13.16 -1.94 -0.86
CA GLY A 90 -14.17 -2.82 -0.28
C GLY A 90 -14.55 -2.42 1.14
N THR A 91 -13.55 -2.10 1.97
CA THR A 91 -13.78 -1.59 3.33
C THR A 91 -14.58 -0.29 3.30
N PHE A 92 -14.25 0.66 2.43
CA PHE A 92 -15.01 1.91 2.29
C PHE A 92 -16.44 1.69 1.75
N ALA A 93 -16.66 0.67 0.93
CA ALA A 93 -18.00 0.28 0.53
C ALA A 93 -18.82 -0.23 1.72
N ALA A 94 -18.23 -1.08 2.55
CA ALA A 94 -18.86 -1.58 3.78
C ALA A 94 -19.13 -0.47 4.80
N LEU A 95 -18.17 0.45 5.02
CA LEU A 95 -18.35 1.61 5.91
C LEU A 95 -19.54 2.48 5.48
N ALA A 96 -19.72 2.68 4.18
CA ALA A 96 -20.83 3.47 3.65
C ALA A 96 -22.21 2.85 3.93
N GLU A 97 -22.29 1.52 4.00
CA GLU A 97 -23.54 0.80 4.28
C GLU A 97 -23.76 0.62 5.78
N LEU A 98 -22.74 0.18 6.53
CA LEU A 98 -22.82 -0.16 7.93
C LEU A 98 -22.83 1.07 8.86
N LYS A 99 -22.22 2.16 8.42
CA LYS A 99 -22.15 3.45 9.14
C LYS A 99 -21.69 3.34 10.59
N PRO A 100 -20.59 2.64 10.88
CA PRO A 100 -20.06 2.53 12.24
C PRO A 100 -19.57 3.89 12.76
N ALA A 101 -19.58 4.08 14.08
CA ALA A 101 -19.12 5.30 14.74
C ALA A 101 -17.57 5.36 14.84
N VAL A 102 -16.88 5.35 13.70
CA VAL A 102 -15.41 5.42 13.58
C VAL A 102 -15.01 6.41 12.48
N ASN A 103 -13.80 6.95 12.55
CA ASN A 103 -13.20 7.70 11.46
C ASN A 103 -12.15 6.82 10.77
N VAL A 104 -12.18 6.79 9.44
CA VAL A 104 -11.24 5.98 8.64
C VAL A 104 -10.70 6.82 7.48
N VAL A 105 -9.40 6.72 7.23
CA VAL A 105 -8.75 7.26 6.03
C VAL A 105 -8.21 6.09 5.22
N GLY A 106 -8.47 6.08 3.92
CA GLY A 106 -7.89 5.14 2.96
C GLY A 106 -6.92 5.84 2.04
N LEU A 107 -5.74 5.29 1.88
CA LEU A 107 -4.69 5.80 1.00
C LEU A 107 -4.33 4.72 -0.03
N ILE A 108 -4.37 5.09 -1.31
CA ILE A 108 -4.09 4.15 -2.40
C ILE A 108 -3.12 4.80 -3.37
N PRO A 109 -1.83 4.46 -3.30
CA PRO A 109 -0.87 4.79 -4.36
C PRO A 109 -1.12 3.86 -5.55
N ALA A 110 -1.69 4.40 -6.65
CA ALA A 110 -2.08 3.63 -7.84
C ALA A 110 -1.19 3.99 -9.02
N CYS A 111 -0.53 3.00 -9.62
CA CYS A 111 0.30 3.13 -10.82
C CYS A 111 0.48 1.78 -11.52
N GLU A 112 1.13 1.79 -12.68
CA GLU A 112 1.72 0.61 -13.30
C GLU A 112 3.23 0.60 -13.11
N ASN A 113 3.82 -0.60 -13.01
CA ASN A 113 5.27 -0.81 -13.07
C ASN A 113 5.65 -1.41 -14.42
N MET A 114 6.14 -0.57 -15.35
CA MET A 114 6.37 -0.96 -16.75
C MET A 114 7.83 -0.70 -17.17
N PRO A 115 8.39 -1.56 -18.02
CA PRO A 115 9.69 -1.31 -18.64
C PRO A 115 9.54 -0.30 -19.76
N SER A 116 10.44 0.69 -19.82
CA SER A 116 10.53 1.63 -20.95
C SER A 116 11.88 2.36 -20.91
N GLY A 117 12.13 3.19 -21.92
CA GLY A 117 13.32 4.05 -21.92
C GLY A 117 13.33 5.12 -20.81
N ARG A 118 12.21 5.32 -20.10
CA ARG A 118 12.07 6.26 -18.97
C ARG A 118 11.99 5.57 -17.62
N ALA A 119 11.90 4.23 -17.60
CA ALA A 119 11.73 3.48 -16.36
C ALA A 119 12.92 3.68 -15.41
N VAL A 120 12.64 3.62 -14.10
CA VAL A 120 13.69 3.53 -13.08
C VAL A 120 14.54 2.29 -13.32
N LYS A 121 15.84 2.42 -13.12
CA LYS A 121 16.83 1.36 -13.38
C LYS A 121 17.44 0.87 -12.07
N PRO A 122 17.83 -0.39 -11.98
CA PRO A 122 18.72 -0.84 -10.90
C PRO A 122 19.95 0.06 -10.76
N GLY A 123 20.25 0.51 -9.53
CA GLY A 123 21.30 1.48 -9.23
C GLY A 123 20.85 2.94 -9.23
N ASP A 124 19.63 3.26 -9.69
CA ASP A 124 19.10 4.62 -9.54
C ASP A 124 18.82 4.92 -8.05
N VAL A 125 19.09 6.17 -7.64
CA VAL A 125 18.81 6.66 -6.29
C VAL A 125 17.64 7.61 -6.35
N VAL A 126 16.62 7.35 -5.53
CA VAL A 126 15.41 8.17 -5.44
C VAL A 126 15.30 8.77 -4.04
N THR A 127 14.63 9.91 -3.91
CA THR A 127 14.35 10.54 -2.62
C THR A 127 12.89 10.35 -2.28
N SER A 128 12.60 9.70 -1.16
CA SER A 128 11.24 9.49 -0.66
C SER A 128 10.66 10.76 -0.03
N MET A 129 9.34 10.76 0.20
CA MET A 129 8.63 11.85 0.88
C MET A 129 9.19 12.16 2.29
N SER A 130 9.79 11.18 2.96
CA SER A 130 10.45 11.38 4.27
C SER A 130 11.80 12.08 4.15
N GLY A 131 12.30 12.34 2.94
CA GLY A 131 13.61 12.91 2.67
C GLY A 131 14.77 11.89 2.66
N GLN A 132 14.48 10.62 2.90
CA GLN A 132 15.49 9.56 2.83
C GLN A 132 15.76 9.18 1.38
N THR A 133 17.03 8.93 1.07
CA THR A 133 17.45 8.39 -0.23
C THR A 133 17.40 6.87 -0.22
N ILE A 134 16.95 6.29 -1.34
CA ILE A 134 16.81 4.85 -1.53
C ILE A 134 17.52 4.48 -2.82
N GLU A 135 18.52 3.62 -2.76
CA GLU A 135 19.09 2.97 -3.93
C GLU A 135 18.17 1.82 -4.35
N VAL A 136 17.68 1.88 -5.58
CA VAL A 136 16.78 0.85 -6.13
C VAL A 136 17.62 -0.22 -6.78
N LEU A 137 17.88 -1.34 -6.10
CA LEU A 137 18.65 -2.46 -6.64
C LEU A 137 17.82 -3.41 -7.50
N ASN A 138 16.51 -3.47 -7.25
CA ASN A 138 15.58 -4.33 -7.96
C ASN A 138 14.27 -3.58 -8.20
N THR A 139 13.93 -3.32 -9.46
CA THR A 139 12.71 -2.59 -9.81
C THR A 139 11.42 -3.44 -9.66
N ASP A 140 11.55 -4.76 -9.45
CA ASP A 140 10.45 -5.66 -9.08
C ASP A 140 10.15 -5.63 -7.56
N ALA A 141 10.81 -4.73 -6.83
CA ALA A 141 10.50 -4.40 -5.43
C ALA A 141 9.76 -3.04 -5.33
N GLU A 142 8.91 -2.75 -6.26
CA GLU A 142 8.17 -1.49 -6.46
C GLU A 142 7.14 -1.23 -5.35
N GLY A 143 6.51 -2.30 -4.83
CA GLY A 143 5.47 -2.19 -3.82
C GLY A 143 5.94 -1.45 -2.57
N ARG A 144 7.11 -1.78 -2.04
CA ARG A 144 7.70 -1.09 -0.89
C ARG A 144 8.03 0.37 -1.19
N LEU A 145 8.33 0.72 -2.44
CA LEU A 145 8.63 2.10 -2.84
C LEU A 145 7.35 2.97 -2.84
N ILE A 146 6.26 2.49 -3.42
CA ILE A 146 5.00 3.24 -3.40
C ILE A 146 4.41 3.33 -1.99
N LEU A 147 4.61 2.29 -1.16
CA LEU A 147 4.10 2.25 0.21
C LEU A 147 4.88 3.17 1.14
N CYS A 148 6.20 3.33 1.01
CA CYS A 148 6.97 4.19 1.92
C CYS A 148 6.50 5.65 1.86
N ASP A 149 6.17 6.17 0.68
CA ASP A 149 5.64 7.52 0.52
C ASP A 149 4.20 7.64 1.06
N ALA A 150 3.37 6.63 0.79
CA ALA A 150 2.00 6.58 1.31
C ALA A 150 1.96 6.49 2.85
N LEU A 151 2.86 5.72 3.47
CA LEU A 151 2.99 5.60 4.92
C LEU A 151 3.49 6.92 5.54
N THR A 152 4.41 7.62 4.88
CA THR A 152 4.85 8.95 5.30
C THR A 152 3.68 9.95 5.22
N TYR A 153 2.92 9.92 4.14
CA TYR A 153 1.73 10.77 3.98
C TYR A 153 0.66 10.48 5.06
N ALA A 154 0.52 9.23 5.48
CA ALA A 154 -0.45 8.80 6.48
C ALA A 154 -0.26 9.49 7.85
N GLN A 155 0.98 9.85 8.21
CA GLN A 155 1.31 10.45 9.51
C GLN A 155 0.59 11.78 9.76
N ARG A 156 0.25 12.55 8.70
CA ARG A 156 -0.48 13.81 8.83
C ARG A 156 -1.88 13.70 9.44
N PHE A 157 -2.43 12.49 9.46
CA PHE A 157 -3.74 12.22 10.04
C PHE A 157 -3.68 11.84 11.53
N GLU A 158 -2.47 11.74 12.11
CA GLU A 158 -2.25 11.31 13.49
C GLU A 158 -3.08 10.05 13.85
N PRO A 159 -2.88 8.94 13.10
CA PRO A 159 -3.74 7.79 13.22
C PRO A 159 -3.57 7.07 14.55
N ARG A 160 -4.68 6.57 15.14
CA ARG A 160 -4.63 5.65 16.28
C ARG A 160 -4.13 4.25 15.92
N ALA A 161 -4.28 3.86 14.66
CA ALA A 161 -3.74 2.64 14.06
C ALA A 161 -3.53 2.87 12.57
N LEU A 162 -2.43 2.34 12.03
CA LEU A 162 -2.10 2.36 10.63
C LEU A 162 -1.89 0.91 10.17
N ILE A 163 -2.61 0.52 9.11
CA ILE A 163 -2.58 -0.84 8.56
C ILE A 163 -2.33 -0.72 7.06
N ASP A 164 -1.27 -1.32 6.56
CA ASP A 164 -1.06 -1.46 5.12
C ASP A 164 -1.44 -2.86 4.64
N ILE A 165 -1.93 -2.94 3.42
CA ILE A 165 -2.41 -4.16 2.79
C ILE A 165 -1.80 -4.23 1.40
N ALA A 166 -1.04 -5.29 1.13
CA ALA A 166 -0.29 -5.38 -0.11
C ALA A 166 -0.07 -6.83 -0.56
N THR A 167 -0.19 -7.05 -1.86
CA THR A 167 0.36 -8.20 -2.56
C THR A 167 1.86 -7.96 -2.73
N LEU A 168 2.64 -8.16 -1.66
CA LEU A 168 3.97 -7.57 -1.57
C LEU A 168 5.09 -8.51 -1.99
N THR A 169 5.01 -9.78 -1.61
CA THR A 169 6.09 -10.75 -1.88
C THR A 169 5.58 -12.18 -1.95
N GLY A 170 6.06 -12.94 -2.94
CA GLY A 170 5.77 -14.37 -3.07
C GLY A 170 6.29 -15.21 -1.90
N ALA A 171 7.21 -14.69 -1.09
CA ALA A 171 7.69 -15.38 0.10
C ALA A 171 6.56 -15.69 1.10
N CYS A 172 5.56 -14.83 1.24
CA CYS A 172 4.39 -15.11 2.06
C CYS A 172 3.58 -16.29 1.53
N VAL A 173 3.44 -16.41 0.20
CA VAL A 173 2.74 -17.53 -0.44
C VAL A 173 3.51 -18.85 -0.23
N ILE A 174 4.85 -18.80 -0.31
CA ILE A 174 5.70 -19.97 -0.01
C ILE A 174 5.54 -20.40 1.45
N ALA A 175 5.48 -19.45 2.38
CA ALA A 175 5.39 -19.73 3.82
C ALA A 175 3.99 -20.19 4.25
N LEU A 176 2.92 -19.57 3.73
CA LEU A 176 1.55 -19.71 4.24
C LEU A 176 0.57 -20.32 3.23
N GLY A 177 1.00 -20.57 1.98
CA GLY A 177 0.12 -20.98 0.90
C GLY A 177 -0.89 -19.90 0.53
N GLY A 178 -1.98 -20.29 -0.11
CA GLY A 178 -3.09 -19.41 -0.49
C GLY A 178 -4.20 -19.29 0.57
N VAL A 179 -3.92 -19.64 1.84
CA VAL A 179 -4.95 -19.83 2.87
C VAL A 179 -4.97 -18.70 3.90
N ARG A 180 -3.83 -18.04 4.12
CA ARG A 180 -3.68 -16.99 5.13
C ARG A 180 -2.83 -15.84 4.61
N ALA A 181 -3.19 -14.62 5.01
CA ALA A 181 -2.32 -13.46 4.85
C ALA A 181 -1.20 -13.47 5.92
N GLY A 182 -0.01 -13.02 5.56
CA GLY A 182 1.06 -12.75 6.52
C GLY A 182 0.80 -11.44 7.26
N LEU A 183 0.77 -11.46 8.59
CA LEU A 183 0.58 -10.29 9.44
C LEU A 183 1.92 -9.97 10.12
N PHE A 184 2.46 -8.78 9.85
CA PHE A 184 3.61 -8.21 10.54
C PHE A 184 3.13 -7.01 11.36
N ALA A 185 3.51 -6.91 12.62
CA ALA A 185 3.06 -5.82 13.47
C ALA A 185 4.11 -5.49 14.54
N ASN A 186 4.31 -4.20 14.76
CA ASN A 186 5.16 -3.65 15.83
C ASN A 186 4.40 -3.43 17.14
N GLN A 187 3.10 -3.78 17.18
CA GLN A 187 2.24 -3.69 18.37
C GLN A 187 1.45 -4.98 18.56
N ASP A 188 1.66 -5.64 19.69
CA ASP A 188 1.05 -6.95 19.98
C ASP A 188 -0.47 -6.89 20.08
N GLU A 189 -1.00 -5.85 20.71
CA GLU A 189 -2.45 -5.66 20.86
C GLU A 189 -3.15 -5.52 19.52
N LEU A 190 -2.60 -4.70 18.61
CA LEU A 190 -3.15 -4.53 17.26
C LEU A 190 -3.08 -5.84 16.47
N ALA A 191 -1.98 -6.59 16.59
CA ALA A 191 -1.85 -7.89 15.95
C ALA A 191 -2.92 -8.87 16.41
N LEU A 192 -3.17 -8.93 17.73
CA LEU A 192 -4.22 -9.79 18.30
C LEU A 192 -5.60 -9.40 17.79
N GLN A 193 -5.93 -8.10 17.84
CA GLN A 193 -7.21 -7.59 17.34
C GLN A 193 -7.44 -7.93 15.87
N LEU A 194 -6.40 -7.85 15.02
CA LEU A 194 -6.50 -8.20 13.60
C LEU A 194 -6.69 -9.71 13.41
N GLN A 195 -6.01 -10.55 14.19
CA GLN A 195 -6.21 -12.00 14.12
C GLN A 195 -7.62 -12.41 14.57
N GLU A 196 -8.14 -11.83 15.63
CA GLU A 196 -9.50 -12.07 16.13
C GLU A 196 -10.55 -11.62 15.11
N ALA A 197 -10.37 -10.42 14.53
CA ALA A 197 -11.26 -9.89 13.49
C ALA A 197 -11.23 -10.78 12.23
N GLY A 198 -10.03 -11.20 11.80
CA GLY A 198 -9.87 -12.11 10.68
C GLY A 198 -10.52 -13.47 10.92
N ALA A 199 -10.42 -14.03 12.13
CA ALA A 199 -11.06 -15.26 12.50
C ALA A 199 -12.61 -15.12 12.47
N ALA A 200 -13.14 -14.01 12.98
CA ALA A 200 -14.58 -13.73 12.98
C ALA A 200 -15.13 -13.52 11.56
N ALA A 201 -14.36 -12.89 10.68
CA ALA A 201 -14.73 -12.63 9.29
C ALA A 201 -14.43 -13.80 8.33
N GLN A 202 -13.76 -14.86 8.80
CA GLN A 202 -13.22 -15.95 7.97
C GLN A 202 -12.20 -15.48 6.91
N ASP A 203 -11.52 -14.37 7.18
CA ASP A 203 -10.41 -13.82 6.42
C ASP A 203 -9.13 -13.91 7.27
N LEU A 204 -8.51 -15.08 7.22
CA LEU A 204 -7.51 -15.49 8.19
C LEU A 204 -6.13 -14.87 7.89
N CYS A 205 -5.46 -14.40 8.93
CA CYS A 205 -4.05 -14.03 8.89
C CYS A 205 -3.22 -14.87 9.87
N TRP A 206 -1.92 -14.85 9.71
CA TRP A 206 -0.96 -15.47 10.61
C TRP A 206 0.14 -14.48 10.96
N ARG A 207 0.38 -14.26 12.25
CA ARG A 207 1.43 -13.36 12.70
C ARG A 207 2.80 -13.95 12.42
N MET A 208 3.60 -13.19 11.69
CA MET A 208 4.99 -13.49 11.35
C MET A 208 5.93 -12.77 12.32
N PRO A 209 7.14 -13.32 12.55
CA PRO A 209 8.14 -12.67 13.39
C PRO A 209 8.59 -11.33 12.79
N LEU A 210 8.89 -10.36 13.64
CA LEU A 210 9.42 -9.04 13.29
C LEU A 210 10.54 -8.67 14.29
N ASP A 211 11.63 -9.43 14.25
CA ASP A 211 12.78 -9.23 15.11
C ASP A 211 13.77 -8.24 14.46
N ASP A 212 14.57 -7.54 15.27
CA ASP A 212 15.48 -6.48 14.79
C ASP A 212 16.52 -7.01 13.79
N GLU A 213 16.87 -8.28 13.87
CA GLU A 213 17.82 -8.95 12.99
C GLU A 213 17.37 -8.94 11.51
N TYR A 214 16.05 -8.90 11.24
CA TYR A 214 15.55 -8.80 9.87
C TYR A 214 15.89 -7.45 9.21
N ALA A 215 16.15 -6.40 10.01
CA ALA A 215 16.57 -5.09 9.50
C ALA A 215 17.97 -5.12 8.83
N GLU A 216 18.80 -6.11 9.13
CA GLU A 216 20.11 -6.27 8.49
C GLU A 216 19.99 -6.45 6.97
N GLY A 217 18.94 -7.12 6.50
CA GLY A 217 18.67 -7.29 5.07
C GLY A 217 18.32 -6.00 4.30
N LEU A 218 18.13 -4.88 5.00
CA LEU A 218 17.86 -3.56 4.39
C LEU A 218 19.14 -2.72 4.22
N LYS A 219 20.28 -3.20 4.71
CA LYS A 219 21.56 -2.48 4.72
C LYS A 219 22.50 -2.87 3.58
N SER A 220 22.14 -3.85 2.77
CA SER A 220 22.96 -4.40 1.68
C SER A 220 22.66 -3.77 0.34
#